data_b9170bbc373eebb724873dce312fb953
#
_entry.id   b9170bbc373eebb724873dce312fb953
#
_cell.length_a   1.000
_cell.length_b   1.000
_cell.length_c   1.000
_cell.angle_alpha   90.00
_cell.angle_beta   90.00
_cell.angle_gamma   90.00
#
_symmetry.space_group_name_H-M   'P 1'
#
loop_
_entity.id
_entity.type
_entity.pdbx_description
1 polymer ?
#
loop_
_entity_poly.entity_id
_entity_poly.type
_entity_poly.pdbx_seq_one_letter_code
_entity_poly.pdbx_strand_id
1 'polypeptide(L)'
;NMSLTSTSPETLYTRIKDSYPFHPDLRDLVGKFKENEGFQQTRGVIRLMQMIVSNLWNSKTAETIDLVHPYDLDLNNDEIASEIRTINPSLSEAIAHDIAHSGDAECEDIDQANKSSDASEAAKLVLMASLSTTPGAVPGLREFELIDCLQRPGRDLSTFKANVLDKLATRAWYLHNSAD
;
A
#
# COMPACT_ATOMS: atom_id res chain seq x y z
N ASN A 1 1.19 -6.63 21.19
CA ASN A 1 0.26 -6.27 20.08
C ASN A 1 -0.30 -7.47 19.30
N MET A 2 -0.18 -8.69 19.83
CA MET A 2 -0.73 -9.91 19.17
C MET A 2 -2.27 -9.93 19.06
N SER A 3 -2.98 -9.02 19.73
CA SER A 3 -4.44 -8.94 19.70
C SER A 3 -5.00 -8.15 18.49
N LEU A 4 -4.14 -7.53 17.67
CA LEU A 4 -4.54 -6.71 16.53
C LEU A 4 -4.37 -7.43 15.18
N THR A 5 -3.70 -8.60 15.16
CA THR A 5 -3.44 -9.35 13.93
C THR A 5 -4.31 -10.59 13.83
N SER A 6 -4.76 -10.92 12.62
CA SER A 6 -5.55 -12.12 12.32
C SER A 6 -4.70 -13.37 12.09
N THR A 7 -3.40 -13.21 11.84
CA THR A 7 -2.47 -14.28 11.45
C THR A 7 -1.59 -14.71 12.63
N SER A 8 -1.44 -16.03 12.85
CA SER A 8 -0.54 -16.53 13.90
C SER A 8 0.92 -16.24 13.56
N PRO A 9 1.80 -16.03 14.56
CA PRO A 9 3.22 -15.78 14.35
C PRO A 9 3.94 -16.86 13.53
N GLU A 10 3.58 -18.13 13.74
CA GLU A 10 4.20 -19.28 13.05
C GLU A 10 3.81 -19.28 11.57
N THR A 11 2.53 -18.96 11.28
CA THR A 11 2.04 -18.86 9.90
C THR A 11 2.72 -17.68 9.19
N LEU A 12 2.81 -16.53 9.86
CA LEU A 12 3.47 -15.34 9.31
C LEU A 12 4.96 -15.62 9.04
N TYR A 13 5.65 -16.26 9.98
CA TYR A 13 7.07 -16.65 9.80
C TYR A 13 7.27 -17.51 8.56
N THR A 14 6.43 -18.53 8.38
CA THR A 14 6.51 -19.43 7.21
C THR A 14 6.28 -18.65 5.91
N ARG A 15 5.25 -17.80 5.87
CA ARG A 15 4.94 -16.96 4.71
C ARG A 15 6.09 -16.01 4.36
N ILE A 16 6.69 -15.35 5.36
CA ILE A 16 7.85 -14.45 5.18
C ILE A 16 9.05 -15.23 4.64
N LYS A 17 9.37 -16.40 5.23
CA LYS A 17 10.48 -17.24 4.78
C LYS A 17 10.35 -17.62 3.30
N ASP A 18 9.12 -17.92 2.86
CA ASP A 18 8.85 -18.37 1.48
C ASP A 18 8.82 -17.21 0.46
N SER A 19 8.63 -15.97 0.92
CA SER A 19 8.53 -14.80 0.05
C SER A 19 9.72 -13.83 0.15
N TYR A 20 10.65 -14.05 1.08
CA TYR A 20 11.80 -13.16 1.29
C TYR A 20 12.54 -12.83 -0.01
N PRO A 21 12.93 -11.57 -0.28
CA PRO A 21 12.87 -10.39 0.60
C PRO A 21 11.55 -9.61 0.57
N PHE A 22 10.52 -10.13 -0.09
CA PHE A 22 9.23 -9.45 -0.20
C PHE A 22 8.28 -9.86 0.94
N HIS A 23 7.54 -8.89 1.46
CA HIS A 23 6.45 -9.19 2.38
C HIS A 23 5.37 -10.04 1.67
N PRO A 24 4.81 -11.09 2.29
CA PRO A 24 3.84 -11.97 1.63
C PRO A 24 2.61 -11.24 1.07
N ASP A 25 2.16 -10.17 1.74
CA ASP A 25 1.01 -9.39 1.31
C ASP A 25 1.24 -8.65 -0.02
N LEU A 26 2.48 -8.39 -0.40
CA LEU A 26 2.79 -7.81 -1.71
C LEU A 26 2.34 -8.74 -2.85
N ARG A 27 2.63 -10.04 -2.72
CA ARG A 27 2.16 -11.05 -3.68
C ARG A 27 0.64 -11.13 -3.70
N ASP A 28 0.01 -11.10 -2.53
CA ASP A 28 -1.43 -11.27 -2.39
C ASP A 28 -2.18 -10.05 -2.96
N LEU A 29 -1.69 -8.83 -2.74
CA LEU A 29 -2.27 -7.61 -3.33
C LEU A 29 -2.06 -7.54 -4.84
N VAL A 30 -0.85 -7.83 -5.34
CA VAL A 30 -0.57 -7.90 -6.78
C VAL A 30 -1.46 -8.96 -7.45
N GLY A 31 -1.71 -10.09 -6.77
CA GLY A 31 -2.62 -11.13 -7.22
C GLY A 31 -4.03 -10.63 -7.55
N LYS A 32 -4.50 -9.56 -6.88
CA LYS A 32 -5.83 -9.00 -7.11
C LYS A 32 -5.98 -8.31 -8.48
N PHE A 33 -4.92 -7.72 -9.02
CA PHE A 33 -4.99 -6.94 -10.26
C PHE A 33 -4.10 -7.44 -11.41
N LYS A 34 -3.35 -8.51 -11.21
CA LYS A 34 -2.46 -9.07 -12.25
C LYS A 34 -3.19 -9.47 -13.54
N GLU A 35 -4.49 -9.75 -13.43
CA GLU A 35 -5.32 -10.14 -14.57
C GLU A 35 -5.98 -8.94 -15.28
N ASN A 36 -5.72 -7.71 -14.84
CA ASN A 36 -6.22 -6.52 -15.52
C ASN A 36 -5.75 -6.49 -16.98
N GLU A 37 -6.64 -6.10 -17.87
CA GLU A 37 -6.31 -5.87 -19.27
C GLU A 37 -5.20 -4.80 -19.37
N GLY A 38 -4.16 -5.09 -20.16
CA GLY A 38 -3.02 -4.17 -20.32
C GLY A 38 -1.90 -4.32 -19.29
N PHE A 39 -2.11 -4.95 -18.14
CA PHE A 39 -1.02 -5.16 -17.15
C PHE A 39 -0.03 -6.26 -17.56
N GLN A 40 -0.35 -7.08 -18.58
CA GLN A 40 0.51 -8.15 -19.09
C GLN A 40 0.88 -9.23 -18.06
N GLN A 41 0.05 -9.46 -17.07
CA GLN A 41 0.17 -10.54 -16.09
C GLN A 41 1.58 -10.62 -15.46
N THR A 42 2.28 -11.75 -15.60
CA THR A 42 3.60 -11.98 -14.99
C THR A 42 4.64 -10.95 -15.42
N ARG A 43 4.63 -10.48 -16.67
CA ARG A 43 5.60 -9.47 -17.16
C ARG A 43 5.36 -8.12 -16.48
N GLY A 44 4.10 -7.72 -16.31
CA GLY A 44 3.76 -6.50 -15.59
C GLY A 44 4.18 -6.57 -14.12
N VAL A 45 3.95 -7.72 -13.47
CA VAL A 45 4.41 -7.95 -12.08
C VAL A 45 5.92 -7.79 -11.96
N ILE A 46 6.68 -8.45 -12.84
CA ILE A 46 8.16 -8.36 -12.80
C ILE A 46 8.62 -6.91 -13.00
N ARG A 47 8.01 -6.19 -13.95
CA ARG A 47 8.34 -4.78 -14.22
C ARG A 47 8.06 -3.90 -13.01
N LEU A 48 6.88 -4.02 -12.39
CA LEU A 48 6.52 -3.26 -11.20
C LEU A 48 7.49 -3.54 -10.04
N MET A 49 7.80 -4.81 -9.78
CA MET A 49 8.75 -5.20 -8.74
C MET A 49 10.16 -4.64 -9.02
N GLN A 50 10.61 -4.67 -10.27
CA GLN A 50 11.90 -4.10 -10.66
C GLN A 50 11.95 -2.60 -10.39
N MET A 51 10.88 -1.86 -10.69
CA MET A 51 10.80 -0.42 -10.45
C MET A 51 10.82 -0.10 -8.95
N ILE A 52 10.06 -0.83 -8.13
CA ILE A 52 10.06 -0.67 -6.66
C ILE A 52 11.46 -0.92 -6.10
N VAL A 53 12.07 -2.06 -6.44
CA VAL A 53 13.41 -2.43 -5.94
C VAL A 53 14.48 -1.42 -6.41
N SER A 54 14.43 -1.00 -7.68
CA SER A 54 15.36 0.01 -8.20
C SER A 54 15.22 1.35 -7.47
N ASN A 55 14.00 1.79 -7.18
CA ASN A 55 13.76 3.01 -6.43
C ASN A 55 14.29 2.93 -5.01
N LEU A 56 14.01 1.83 -4.29
CA LEU A 56 14.51 1.58 -2.93
C LEU A 56 16.05 1.54 -2.88
N TRP A 57 16.68 0.94 -3.90
CA TRP A 57 18.13 0.89 -4.01
C TRP A 57 18.75 2.27 -4.27
N ASN A 58 18.23 3.00 -5.23
CA ASN A 58 18.73 4.31 -5.62
C ASN A 58 18.55 5.37 -4.54
N SER A 59 17.44 5.32 -3.79
CA SER A 59 17.16 6.19 -2.64
C SER A 59 17.90 5.79 -1.36
N LYS A 60 18.61 4.63 -1.38
CA LYS A 60 19.24 4.01 -0.21
C LYS A 60 18.27 3.58 0.90
N THR A 61 16.97 3.60 0.65
CA THR A 61 15.95 3.12 1.59
C THR A 61 16.09 1.63 1.86
N ALA A 62 16.62 0.87 0.88
CA ALA A 62 16.91 -0.55 1.03
C ALA A 62 17.87 -0.88 2.20
N GLU A 63 18.67 0.08 2.67
CA GLU A 63 19.59 -0.09 3.81
C GLU A 63 18.87 -0.07 5.18
N THR A 64 17.62 0.40 5.21
CA THR A 64 16.86 0.66 6.44
C THR A 64 15.60 -0.19 6.60
N ILE A 65 15.25 -1.00 5.60
CA ILE A 65 14.07 -1.87 5.62
C ILE A 65 14.46 -3.33 5.77
N ASP A 66 13.64 -4.10 6.47
CA ASP A 66 13.83 -5.54 6.67
C ASP A 66 13.20 -6.37 5.54
N LEU A 67 12.08 -5.90 4.99
CA LEU A 67 11.32 -6.51 3.91
C LEU A 67 10.83 -5.44 2.95
N VAL A 68 10.63 -5.80 1.69
CA VAL A 68 9.94 -4.95 0.72
C VAL A 68 8.44 -5.13 0.89
N HIS A 69 7.77 -4.08 1.38
CA HIS A 69 6.33 -4.07 1.64
C HIS A 69 5.53 -3.54 0.45
N PRO A 70 4.21 -3.81 0.38
CA PRO A 70 3.35 -3.24 -0.66
C PRO A 70 3.33 -1.71 -0.66
N TYR A 71 3.51 -1.08 0.50
CA TYR A 71 3.52 0.38 0.64
C TYR A 71 4.87 1.04 0.30
N ASP A 72 5.93 0.27 0.03
CA ASP A 72 7.22 0.81 -0.44
C ASP A 72 7.15 1.31 -1.90
N LEU A 73 5.95 1.31 -2.47
CA LEU A 73 5.61 1.94 -3.73
C LEU A 73 5.71 3.46 -3.60
N ASP A 74 6.70 4.07 -4.25
CA ASP A 74 6.88 5.53 -4.26
C ASP A 74 6.05 6.17 -5.38
N LEU A 75 4.89 6.72 -5.02
CA LEU A 75 3.99 7.37 -5.98
C LEU A 75 4.42 8.80 -6.34
N ASN A 76 5.43 9.37 -5.67
CA ASN A 76 6.09 10.61 -6.08
C ASN A 76 7.20 10.35 -7.14
N ASN A 77 7.53 9.09 -7.41
CA ASN A 77 8.36 8.71 -8.54
C ASN A 77 7.51 8.62 -9.81
N ASP A 78 7.80 9.43 -10.81
CA ASP A 78 7.01 9.56 -12.05
C ASP A 78 6.86 8.24 -12.81
N GLU A 79 7.90 7.40 -12.84
CA GLU A 79 7.86 6.12 -13.55
C GLU A 79 6.89 5.15 -12.87
N ILE A 80 6.98 5.04 -11.54
CA ILE A 80 6.09 4.19 -10.74
C ILE A 80 4.66 4.70 -10.80
N ALA A 81 4.44 5.99 -10.63
CA ALA A 81 3.11 6.61 -10.72
C ALA A 81 2.49 6.41 -12.11
N SER A 82 3.30 6.52 -13.18
CA SER A 82 2.85 6.26 -14.55
C SER A 82 2.45 4.80 -14.76
N GLU A 83 3.20 3.85 -14.21
CA GLU A 83 2.86 2.44 -14.27
C GLU A 83 1.53 2.14 -13.56
N ILE A 84 1.32 2.67 -12.37
CA ILE A 84 0.07 2.50 -11.62
C ILE A 84 -1.12 3.08 -12.38
N ARG A 85 -0.97 4.28 -12.99
CA ARG A 85 -2.00 4.87 -13.85
C ARG A 85 -2.32 4.02 -15.09
N THR A 86 -1.34 3.30 -15.61
CA THR A 86 -1.55 2.36 -16.72
C THR A 86 -2.37 1.13 -16.28
N ILE A 87 -2.20 0.70 -15.02
CA ILE A 87 -2.97 -0.43 -14.47
C ILE A 87 -4.44 -0.07 -14.29
N ASN A 88 -4.72 1.12 -13.74
CA ASN A 88 -6.08 1.64 -13.57
C ASN A 88 -6.10 3.18 -13.70
N PRO A 89 -6.36 3.71 -14.91
CA PRO A 89 -6.33 5.16 -15.16
C PRO A 89 -7.36 5.95 -14.36
N SER A 90 -8.46 5.32 -13.92
CA SER A 90 -9.54 5.99 -13.18
C SER A 90 -9.11 6.48 -11.80
N LEU A 91 -8.00 5.98 -11.28
CA LEU A 91 -7.47 6.33 -9.95
C LEU A 91 -6.43 7.48 -9.97
N SER A 92 -6.18 8.08 -11.12
CA SER A 92 -5.14 9.13 -11.25
C SER A 92 -5.40 10.34 -10.35
N GLU A 93 -6.64 10.82 -10.30
CA GLU A 93 -7.02 11.95 -9.44
C GLU A 93 -6.98 11.56 -7.95
N ALA A 94 -7.38 10.32 -7.63
CA ALA A 94 -7.32 9.80 -6.28
C ALA A 94 -5.87 9.75 -5.76
N ILE A 95 -4.94 9.35 -6.60
CA ILE A 95 -3.52 9.31 -6.24
C ILE A 95 -3.01 10.72 -5.95
N ALA A 96 -3.28 11.68 -6.87
CA ALA A 96 -2.74 13.03 -6.77
C ALA A 96 -3.36 13.82 -5.62
N HIS A 97 -4.66 13.68 -5.35
CA HIS A 97 -5.32 14.42 -4.29
C HIS A 97 -5.12 13.78 -2.92
N ASP A 98 -5.35 12.47 -2.81
CA ASP A 98 -5.43 11.83 -1.50
C ASP A 98 -4.11 11.22 -1.04
N ILE A 99 -3.25 10.70 -1.96
CA ILE A 99 -2.18 9.77 -1.56
C ILE A 99 -0.79 10.38 -1.66
N ALA A 100 -0.41 10.93 -2.83
CA ALA A 100 0.94 11.42 -3.09
C ALA A 100 0.96 12.51 -4.17
N HIS A 101 1.46 13.70 -3.80
CA HIS A 101 1.64 14.85 -4.68
C HIS A 101 2.81 15.73 -4.21
N SER A 102 3.99 15.14 -4.06
CA SER A 102 5.21 15.86 -3.66
C SER A 102 5.10 16.67 -2.36
N GLY A 103 4.31 16.18 -1.41
CA GLY A 103 4.09 16.79 -0.11
C GLY A 103 2.74 17.50 0.05
N ASP A 104 1.94 17.61 -1.01
CA ASP A 104 0.68 18.38 -1.02
C ASP A 104 -0.59 17.50 -0.96
N ALA A 105 -0.45 16.15 -0.93
CA ALA A 105 -1.60 15.26 -0.82
C ALA A 105 -2.11 15.14 0.63
N GLU A 106 -3.40 14.80 0.81
CA GLU A 106 -4.03 14.68 2.13
C GLU A 106 -3.33 13.71 3.07
N CYS A 107 -2.85 12.58 2.56
CA CYS A 107 -2.07 11.62 3.37
C CYS A 107 -0.71 12.19 3.79
N GLU A 108 -0.05 12.93 2.91
CA GLU A 108 1.25 13.54 3.19
C GLU A 108 1.12 14.63 4.27
N ASP A 109 0.04 15.43 4.24
CA ASP A 109 -0.30 16.40 5.28
C ASP A 109 -0.55 15.73 6.64
N ILE A 110 -1.31 14.62 6.65
CA ILE A 110 -1.60 13.87 7.88
C ILE A 110 -0.30 13.30 8.47
N ASP A 111 0.56 12.74 7.62
CA ASP A 111 1.85 12.17 8.04
C ASP A 111 2.79 13.24 8.58
N GLN A 112 2.85 14.40 7.95
CA GLN A 112 3.63 15.53 8.44
C GLN A 112 3.15 15.98 9.83
N ALA A 113 1.85 16.11 10.03
CA ALA A 113 1.28 16.49 11.32
C ALA A 113 1.51 15.44 12.41
N ASN A 114 1.46 14.16 12.07
CA ASN A 114 1.66 13.04 12.99
C ASN A 114 3.16 12.67 13.17
N LYS A 115 4.06 13.17 12.32
CA LYS A 115 5.46 12.76 12.20
C LYS A 115 5.61 11.25 11.99
N SER A 116 4.80 10.70 11.12
CA SER A 116 4.76 9.28 10.74
C SER A 116 4.66 9.14 9.23
N SER A 117 4.61 7.91 8.73
CA SER A 117 4.27 7.56 7.34
C SER A 117 2.98 6.73 7.26
N ASP A 118 2.22 6.70 8.35
CA ASP A 118 1.11 5.76 8.53
C ASP A 118 -0.05 6.02 7.56
N ALA A 119 -0.34 7.29 7.25
CA ALA A 119 -1.43 7.65 6.36
C ALA A 119 -1.09 7.32 4.89
N SER A 120 0.08 7.72 4.43
CA SER A 120 0.55 7.41 3.06
C SER A 120 0.72 5.91 2.84
N GLU A 121 1.28 5.17 3.81
CA GLU A 121 1.43 3.72 3.71
C GLU A 121 0.07 3.01 3.68
N ALA A 122 -0.87 3.42 4.54
CA ALA A 122 -2.23 2.88 4.55
C ALA A 122 -2.97 3.14 3.22
N ALA A 123 -2.89 4.36 2.72
CA ALA A 123 -3.53 4.74 1.47
C ALA A 123 -2.96 4.00 0.25
N LYS A 124 -1.64 3.76 0.22
CA LYS A 124 -1.00 2.93 -0.82
C LYS A 124 -1.47 1.48 -0.77
N LEU A 125 -1.69 0.90 0.43
CA LEU A 125 -2.27 -0.44 0.56
C LEU A 125 -3.70 -0.50 0.04
N VAL A 126 -4.54 0.48 0.39
CA VAL A 126 -5.91 0.60 -0.13
C VAL A 126 -5.91 0.77 -1.64
N LEU A 127 -5.03 1.63 -2.18
CA LEU A 127 -4.85 1.80 -3.62
C LEU A 127 -4.53 0.47 -4.31
N MET A 128 -3.51 -0.25 -3.84
CA MET A 128 -3.13 -1.55 -4.43
C MET A 128 -4.27 -2.56 -4.40
N ALA A 129 -5.04 -2.59 -3.31
CA ALA A 129 -6.22 -3.45 -3.20
C ALA A 129 -7.36 -3.03 -4.14
N SER A 130 -7.37 -1.78 -4.60
CA SER A 130 -8.39 -1.19 -5.46
C SER A 130 -8.00 -1.15 -6.95
N LEU A 131 -6.79 -1.59 -7.31
CA LEU A 131 -6.30 -1.54 -8.69
C LEU A 131 -7.04 -2.51 -9.62
N SER A 132 -7.72 -3.54 -9.10
CA SER A 132 -8.43 -4.51 -9.92
C SER A 132 -9.56 -3.87 -10.72
N THR A 133 -9.57 -4.12 -12.03
CA THR A 133 -10.66 -3.73 -12.94
C THR A 133 -11.61 -4.90 -13.25
N THR A 134 -11.41 -6.05 -12.60
CA THR A 134 -12.25 -7.24 -12.80
C THR A 134 -13.67 -6.97 -12.30
N PRO A 135 -14.72 -7.28 -13.10
CA PRO A 135 -16.10 -7.12 -12.67
C PRO A 135 -16.40 -7.86 -11.36
N GLY A 136 -17.00 -7.16 -10.39
CA GLY A 136 -17.30 -7.71 -9.06
C GLY A 136 -16.15 -7.75 -8.07
N ALA A 137 -14.97 -7.24 -8.43
CA ALA A 137 -13.90 -7.04 -7.45
C ALA A 137 -14.35 -6.03 -6.40
N VAL A 138 -14.14 -6.37 -5.11
CA VAL A 138 -14.38 -5.44 -4.01
C VAL A 138 -13.14 -4.58 -3.82
N PRO A 139 -13.21 -3.26 -4.03
CA PRO A 139 -12.07 -2.38 -3.85
C PRO A 139 -11.75 -2.20 -2.35
N GLY A 140 -10.49 -1.97 -2.06
CA GLY A 140 -10.03 -1.63 -0.73
C GLY A 140 -9.67 -2.81 0.17
N LEU A 141 -9.53 -2.49 1.46
CA LEU A 141 -9.17 -3.40 2.54
C LEU A 141 -10.04 -3.11 3.76
N ARG A 142 -10.35 -4.14 4.53
CA ARG A 142 -10.96 -3.98 5.85
C ARG A 142 -9.92 -3.45 6.85
N GLU A 143 -10.38 -2.79 7.90
CA GLU A 143 -9.51 -2.20 8.93
C GLU A 143 -8.49 -3.21 9.48
N PHE A 144 -8.90 -4.42 9.80
CA PHE A 144 -7.99 -5.45 10.33
C PHE A 144 -6.97 -5.94 9.30
N GLU A 145 -7.36 -6.06 8.00
CA GLU A 145 -6.44 -6.42 6.91
C GLU A 145 -5.39 -5.33 6.71
N LEU A 146 -5.80 -4.06 6.81
CA LEU A 146 -4.92 -2.92 6.72
C LEU A 146 -3.90 -2.89 7.87
N ILE A 147 -4.37 -3.13 9.11
CA ILE A 147 -3.51 -3.23 10.29
C ILE A 147 -2.52 -4.39 10.14
N ASP A 148 -2.97 -5.56 9.67
CA ASP A 148 -2.08 -6.71 9.43
C ASP A 148 -0.96 -6.38 8.44
N CYS A 149 -1.29 -5.73 7.31
CA CYS A 149 -0.30 -5.33 6.30
C CYS A 149 0.67 -4.25 6.80
N LEU A 150 0.27 -3.41 7.75
CA LEU A 150 1.08 -2.32 8.30
C LEU A 150 2.00 -2.78 9.44
N GLN A 151 1.82 -3.98 9.98
CA GLN A 151 2.63 -4.48 11.09
C GLN A 151 4.11 -4.64 10.70
N ARG A 152 4.98 -4.07 11.52
CA ARG A 152 6.43 -4.27 11.45
C ARG A 152 7.05 -4.14 12.84
N PRO A 153 8.26 -4.67 13.06
CA PRO A 153 8.94 -4.55 14.36
C PRO A 153 9.04 -3.09 14.82
N GLY A 154 8.66 -2.84 16.07
CA GLY A 154 8.75 -1.51 16.68
C GLY A 154 7.64 -0.53 16.31
N ARG A 155 6.70 -0.87 15.41
CA ARG A 155 5.58 0.00 15.04
C ARG A 155 4.44 -0.10 16.04
N ASP A 156 3.98 1.04 16.54
CA ASP A 156 2.78 1.14 17.39
C ASP A 156 1.60 1.68 16.58
N LEU A 157 0.59 0.84 16.40
CA LEU A 157 -0.65 1.17 15.69
C LEU A 157 -1.84 1.39 16.66
N SER A 158 -1.59 1.56 17.96
CA SER A 158 -2.67 1.71 18.95
C SER A 158 -3.55 2.96 18.72
N THR A 159 -3.00 4.00 18.13
CA THR A 159 -3.70 5.26 17.79
C THR A 159 -4.01 5.40 16.30
N PHE A 160 -3.75 4.38 15.49
CA PHE A 160 -3.88 4.41 14.03
C PHE A 160 -5.29 4.82 13.57
N LYS A 161 -6.32 4.26 14.20
CA LYS A 161 -7.70 4.60 13.85
C LYS A 161 -7.96 6.09 13.99
N ALA A 162 -7.71 6.68 15.17
CA ALA A 162 -8.00 8.08 15.46
C ALA A 162 -7.06 9.05 14.70
N ASN A 163 -5.79 8.68 14.56
CA ASN A 163 -4.79 9.56 13.96
C ASN A 163 -4.70 9.46 12.44
N VAL A 164 -5.18 8.37 11.84
CA VAL A 164 -5.12 8.13 10.41
C VAL A 164 -6.51 7.89 9.82
N LEU A 165 -7.19 6.80 10.16
CA LEU A 165 -8.44 6.41 9.47
C LEU A 165 -9.55 7.44 9.62
N ASP A 166 -9.80 7.98 10.82
CA ASP A 166 -10.84 8.98 11.07
C ASP A 166 -10.52 10.30 10.35
N LYS A 167 -9.23 10.66 10.24
CA LYS A 167 -8.81 11.84 9.47
C LYS A 167 -8.97 11.63 7.97
N LEU A 168 -8.57 10.48 7.43
CA LEU A 168 -8.75 10.15 6.03
C LEU A 168 -10.23 10.13 5.64
N ALA A 169 -11.09 9.55 6.48
CA ALA A 169 -12.53 9.50 6.23
C ALA A 169 -13.19 10.90 6.14
N THR A 170 -12.56 11.93 6.74
CA THR A 170 -13.09 13.31 6.73
C THR A 170 -12.44 14.21 5.69
N ARG A 171 -11.20 13.93 5.27
CA ARG A 171 -10.39 14.81 4.42
C ARG A 171 -10.25 14.28 2.99
N ALA A 172 -10.11 12.96 2.82
CA ALA A 172 -9.91 12.35 1.53
C ALA A 172 -11.20 12.41 0.68
N TRP A 173 -11.04 12.62 -0.62
CA TRP A 173 -12.17 12.68 -1.55
C TRP A 173 -12.50 11.33 -2.17
N TYR A 174 -11.51 10.46 -2.28
CA TYR A 174 -11.62 9.17 -2.97
C TYR A 174 -11.44 7.97 -2.04
N LEU A 175 -10.86 8.18 -0.85
CA LEU A 175 -10.75 7.15 0.17
C LEU A 175 -11.97 7.20 1.08
N HIS A 176 -12.89 6.29 0.88
CA HIS A 176 -14.15 6.24 1.63
C HIS A 176 -14.18 5.04 2.58
N ASN A 177 -14.80 5.23 3.75
CA ASN A 177 -15.21 4.13 4.60
C ASN A 177 -16.61 3.68 4.15
N SER A 178 -16.72 2.45 3.61
CA SER A 178 -18.02 1.85 3.40
C SER A 178 -18.54 1.38 4.76
N ALA A 179 -19.59 2.01 5.25
CA ALA A 179 -20.38 1.46 6.35
C ALA A 179 -21.04 0.16 5.87
N ASP A 180 -20.64 -0.97 6.45
CA ASP A 180 -21.36 -2.24 6.32
C ASP A 180 -22.72 -2.15 7.05
#